data_8b9100408ff42aed7f2146e24314e819
#
_entry.id   8b9100408ff42aed7f2146e24314e819
#
_cell.length_a   1.000
_cell.length_b   1.000
_cell.length_c   1.000
_cell.angle_alpha   90.00
_cell.angle_beta   90.00
_cell.angle_gamma   90.00
#
_symmetry.space_group_name_H-M   'P 1'
#
loop_
_entity.id
_entity.type
_entity.pdbx_description
1 polymer ?
#
loop_
_entity_poly.entity_id
_entity_poly.type
_entity_poly.pdbx_seq_one_letter_code
_entity_poly.pdbx_strand_id
1 'polypeptide(L)'
;MKPLVSVIVPIYNAAPFLRETLDSIVASTYRPIEVVMVDDGSHDDSLKIAQTYCEQHAECQVIAQKNRGVSAARNTAIKAAKGTYILPVDADDKIADTFIEKAVEVIEHDNNIRVVGCRCWMFGAVDKEWKLPDFSHSLLARKNMIPATALYRKADWERCGGYCEEEIYREDWDFWLSMMELGGTFYRLNEILFYYRIAPLHSTGSRRVLAKGRKKIIVDAINRRHPEYLKKYLGGPLHYHRSWSRIINFFRSEKQVGNYSDWEKGEIIYAKRNTLRRYNRQVSENRRDYRRLYEKIRIYWRRKYGRSHNRRDFKKQKGGSGGHDRGRSFSKQQGTRGFSLRHRNDRRQ
;
A
#
# COMPACT_ATOMS: atom_id res chain seq x y z
N MET A 1 -22.60 -6.92 27.68
CA MET A 1 -22.04 -5.56 27.52
C MET A 1 -21.38 -5.47 26.14
N LYS A 2 -21.55 -4.37 25.41
CA LYS A 2 -20.85 -4.18 24.13
C LYS A 2 -19.33 -4.11 24.39
N PRO A 3 -18.48 -4.76 23.57
CA PRO A 3 -17.03 -4.72 23.74
C PRO A 3 -16.45 -3.31 23.50
N LEU A 4 -15.40 -2.96 24.24
CA LEU A 4 -14.68 -1.69 24.03
C LEU A 4 -13.89 -1.75 22.72
N VAL A 5 -13.99 -0.69 21.91
CA VAL A 5 -13.17 -0.50 20.71
C VAL A 5 -12.16 0.61 20.97
N SER A 6 -10.89 0.32 20.76
CA SER A 6 -9.82 1.31 20.80
C SER A 6 -9.53 1.79 19.38
N VAL A 7 -9.82 3.05 19.11
CA VAL A 7 -9.40 3.70 17.86
C VAL A 7 -7.98 4.24 18.09
N ILE A 8 -7.02 3.77 17.28
CA ILE A 8 -5.62 4.20 17.40
C ILE A 8 -5.26 5.17 16.28
N VAL A 9 -4.64 6.30 16.65
CA VAL A 9 -4.32 7.37 15.71
C VAL A 9 -2.82 7.70 15.79
N PRO A 10 -1.99 7.17 14.85
CA PRO A 10 -0.60 7.56 14.75
C PRO A 10 -0.52 8.98 14.15
N ILE A 11 0.21 9.87 14.80
CA ILE A 11 0.31 11.29 14.42
C ILE A 11 1.75 11.62 14.09
N TYR A 12 1.98 12.22 12.91
CA TYR A 12 3.25 12.83 12.55
C TYR A 12 3.04 13.96 11.53
N ASN A 13 3.21 15.22 11.97
CA ASN A 13 3.03 16.42 11.17
C ASN A 13 1.66 16.46 10.46
N ALA A 14 0.58 16.28 11.21
CA ALA A 14 -0.80 16.19 10.74
C ALA A 14 -1.69 17.36 11.20
N ALA A 15 -1.13 18.43 11.74
CA ALA A 15 -1.87 19.57 12.31
C ALA A 15 -3.02 20.08 11.44
N PRO A 16 -2.91 20.18 10.11
CA PRO A 16 -4.01 20.68 9.27
C PRO A 16 -5.25 19.78 9.21
N PHE A 17 -5.10 18.48 9.55
CA PHE A 17 -6.14 17.46 9.33
C PHE A 17 -6.64 16.81 10.61
N LEU A 18 -5.79 16.78 11.65
CA LEU A 18 -5.99 15.99 12.85
C LEU A 18 -7.35 16.24 13.51
N ARG A 19 -7.80 17.48 13.64
CA ARG A 19 -9.09 17.80 14.26
C ARG A 19 -10.25 17.17 13.48
N GLU A 20 -10.26 17.30 12.15
CA GLU A 20 -11.29 16.70 11.30
C GLU A 20 -11.33 15.16 11.43
N THR A 21 -10.16 14.52 11.55
CA THR A 21 -10.03 13.08 11.81
C THR A 21 -10.66 12.71 13.15
N LEU A 22 -10.27 13.41 14.24
CA LEU A 22 -10.75 13.13 15.58
C LEU A 22 -12.26 13.35 15.72
N ASP A 23 -12.79 14.45 15.14
CA ASP A 23 -14.22 14.75 15.12
C ASP A 23 -15.01 13.61 14.44
N SER A 24 -14.48 13.03 13.34
CA SER A 24 -15.11 11.90 12.67
C SER A 24 -15.14 10.62 13.53
N ILE A 25 -14.13 10.41 14.37
CA ILE A 25 -14.05 9.26 15.27
C ILE A 25 -15.01 9.39 16.44
N VAL A 26 -15.04 10.54 17.11
CA VAL A 26 -15.92 10.75 18.26
C VAL A 26 -17.39 10.87 17.89
N ALA A 27 -17.70 11.20 16.63
CA ALA A 27 -19.05 11.15 16.07
C ALA A 27 -19.62 9.73 15.92
N SER A 28 -18.82 8.69 16.15
CA SER A 28 -19.29 7.29 16.04
C SER A 28 -20.55 7.04 16.86
N THR A 29 -21.50 6.29 16.28
CA THR A 29 -22.74 5.83 16.95
C THR A 29 -22.46 4.70 17.94
N TYR A 30 -21.32 4.02 17.81
CA TYR A 30 -20.94 2.91 18.68
C TYR A 30 -20.34 3.41 20.00
N ARG A 31 -20.76 2.80 21.10
CA ARG A 31 -20.15 2.96 22.43
C ARG A 31 -20.08 1.60 23.12
N PRO A 32 -19.06 1.33 23.95
CA PRO A 32 -17.96 2.24 24.32
C PRO A 32 -16.81 2.27 23.32
N ILE A 33 -16.19 3.45 23.16
CA ILE A 33 -14.91 3.63 22.43
C ILE A 33 -13.90 4.34 23.33
N GLU A 34 -12.62 4.14 23.04
CA GLU A 34 -11.51 5.01 23.46
C GLU A 34 -10.68 5.41 22.25
N VAL A 35 -10.03 6.55 22.31
CA VAL A 35 -9.14 7.07 21.26
C VAL A 35 -7.73 7.17 21.82
N VAL A 36 -6.80 6.39 21.29
CA VAL A 36 -5.41 6.37 21.73
C VAL A 36 -4.54 6.99 20.62
N MET A 37 -4.13 8.22 20.82
CA MET A 37 -3.26 8.95 19.92
C MET A 37 -1.80 8.74 20.29
N VAL A 38 -0.92 8.63 19.30
CA VAL A 38 0.54 8.63 19.51
C VAL A 38 1.17 9.64 18.58
N ASP A 39 1.71 10.72 19.17
CA ASP A 39 2.53 11.67 18.44
C ASP A 39 3.95 11.12 18.29
N ASP A 40 4.34 10.83 17.05
CA ASP A 40 5.64 10.24 16.70
C ASP A 40 6.70 11.33 16.43
N GLY A 41 6.79 12.31 17.34
CA GLY A 41 7.78 13.39 17.29
C GLY A 41 7.47 14.43 16.22
N SER A 42 6.23 14.92 16.16
CA SER A 42 5.84 16.01 15.25
C SER A 42 6.62 17.31 15.49
N HIS A 43 6.83 18.06 14.41
CA HIS A 43 7.48 19.38 14.44
C HIS A 43 6.50 20.52 14.23
N ASP A 44 5.22 20.21 13.98
CA ASP A 44 4.11 21.17 13.85
C ASP A 44 3.22 21.14 15.11
N ASP A 45 2.08 21.82 15.08
CA ASP A 45 1.16 21.91 16.22
C ASP A 45 0.36 20.62 16.50
N SER A 46 0.66 19.49 15.86
CA SER A 46 -0.10 18.25 16.00
C SER A 46 -0.25 17.79 17.44
N LEU A 47 0.86 17.73 18.20
CA LEU A 47 0.84 17.31 19.61
C LEU A 47 -0.04 18.25 20.46
N LYS A 48 0.06 19.56 20.27
CA LYS A 48 -0.74 20.55 20.99
C LYS A 48 -2.23 20.40 20.68
N ILE A 49 -2.59 20.15 19.42
CA ILE A 49 -3.98 19.92 19.00
C ILE A 49 -4.50 18.66 19.67
N ALA A 50 -3.73 17.55 19.68
CA ALA A 50 -4.11 16.30 20.33
C ALA A 50 -4.31 16.47 21.85
N GLN A 51 -3.41 17.18 22.55
CA GLN A 51 -3.52 17.47 23.97
C GLN A 51 -4.79 18.28 24.29
N THR A 52 -5.01 19.37 23.56
CA THR A 52 -6.22 20.19 23.71
C THR A 52 -7.51 19.40 23.44
N TYR A 53 -7.46 18.46 22.49
CA TYR A 53 -8.58 17.58 22.19
C TYR A 53 -8.89 16.61 23.34
N CYS A 54 -7.87 16.05 24.00
CA CYS A 54 -8.03 15.20 25.17
C CYS A 54 -8.62 15.94 26.38
N GLU A 55 -8.38 17.24 26.52
CA GLU A 55 -9.00 18.06 27.60
C GLU A 55 -10.51 18.18 27.43
N GLN A 56 -11.01 18.06 26.20
CA GLN A 56 -12.43 18.19 25.85
C GLN A 56 -13.15 16.83 25.75
N HIS A 57 -12.41 15.73 25.60
CA HIS A 57 -12.93 14.40 25.32
C HIS A 57 -12.30 13.35 26.25
N ALA A 58 -13.03 12.95 27.28
CA ALA A 58 -12.54 12.05 28.32
C ALA A 58 -12.17 10.64 27.82
N GLU A 59 -12.72 10.23 26.66
CA GLU A 59 -12.39 8.97 25.99
C GLU A 59 -11.05 9.02 25.25
N CYS A 60 -10.40 10.20 25.14
CA CYS A 60 -9.17 10.39 24.39
C CYS A 60 -7.94 10.42 25.32
N GLN A 61 -6.85 9.84 24.84
CA GLN A 61 -5.52 9.97 25.43
C GLN A 61 -4.46 10.20 24.35
N VAL A 62 -3.39 10.91 24.68
CA VAL A 62 -2.26 11.13 23.79
C VAL A 62 -0.94 10.75 24.45
N ILE A 63 -0.08 10.05 23.71
CA ILE A 63 1.26 9.65 24.10
C ILE A 63 2.24 10.31 23.13
N ALA A 64 3.24 11.01 23.63
CA ALA A 64 4.33 11.55 22.82
C ALA A 64 5.54 10.61 22.86
N GLN A 65 6.14 10.35 21.69
CA GLN A 65 7.37 9.59 21.56
C GLN A 65 8.36 10.25 20.59
N LYS A 66 9.62 9.84 20.67
CA LYS A 66 10.58 10.19 19.60
C LYS A 66 10.18 9.48 18.32
N ASN A 67 10.41 10.12 17.16
CA ASN A 67 10.07 9.52 15.87
C ASN A 67 10.74 8.15 15.67
N ARG A 68 9.90 7.13 15.53
CA ARG A 68 10.27 5.73 15.27
C ARG A 68 9.48 5.13 14.09
N GLY A 69 8.67 5.95 13.43
CA GLY A 69 7.84 5.56 12.30
C GLY A 69 6.45 5.02 12.68
N VAL A 70 5.58 4.98 11.69
CA VAL A 70 4.14 4.68 11.85
C VAL A 70 3.87 3.31 12.50
N SER A 71 4.67 2.28 12.20
CA SER A 71 4.56 0.96 12.84
C SER A 71 4.77 1.03 14.35
N ALA A 72 5.83 1.72 14.78
CA ALA A 72 6.14 1.90 16.20
C ALA A 72 5.05 2.73 16.91
N ALA A 73 4.54 3.78 16.26
CA ALA A 73 3.45 4.58 16.79
C ALA A 73 2.18 3.75 16.96
N ARG A 74 1.79 2.95 15.95
CA ARG A 74 0.65 2.02 16.06
C ARG A 74 0.86 1.00 17.16
N ASN A 75 2.04 0.37 17.25
CA ASN A 75 2.34 -0.59 18.31
C ASN A 75 2.28 0.04 19.72
N THR A 76 2.80 1.26 19.87
CA THR A 76 2.73 2.01 21.14
C THR A 76 1.27 2.27 21.53
N ALA A 77 0.44 2.74 20.58
CA ALA A 77 -0.98 2.98 20.82
C ALA A 77 -1.72 1.70 21.21
N ILE A 78 -1.49 0.58 20.50
CA ILE A 78 -2.18 -0.69 20.76
C ILE A 78 -1.77 -1.27 22.12
N LYS A 79 -0.51 -1.13 22.53
CA LYS A 79 -0.05 -1.54 23.86
C LYS A 79 -0.78 -0.78 24.97
N ALA A 80 -1.03 0.51 24.79
CA ALA A 80 -1.76 1.35 25.74
C ALA A 80 -3.28 1.15 25.68
N ALA A 81 -3.81 0.65 24.57
CA ALA A 81 -5.23 0.42 24.33
C ALA A 81 -5.80 -0.65 25.27
N LYS A 82 -7.04 -0.46 25.74
CA LYS A 82 -7.77 -1.37 26.65
C LYS A 82 -8.87 -2.16 25.93
N GLY A 83 -9.20 -1.79 24.69
CA GLY A 83 -10.29 -2.38 23.93
C GLY A 83 -10.02 -3.80 23.49
N THR A 84 -11.10 -4.55 23.36
CA THR A 84 -11.12 -5.89 22.72
C THR A 84 -10.79 -5.81 21.25
N TYR A 85 -11.26 -4.75 20.60
CA TYR A 85 -11.06 -4.46 19.18
C TYR A 85 -10.20 -3.24 18.98
N ILE A 86 -9.41 -3.27 17.92
CA ILE A 86 -8.54 -2.18 17.48
C ILE A 86 -9.00 -1.70 16.11
N LEU A 87 -9.10 -0.39 15.94
CA LEU A 87 -9.35 0.27 14.66
C LEU A 87 -8.27 1.34 14.43
N PRO A 88 -7.27 1.10 13.56
CA PRO A 88 -6.35 2.16 13.16
C PRO A 88 -7.04 3.19 12.26
N VAL A 89 -6.78 4.47 12.50
CA VAL A 89 -7.20 5.57 11.63
C VAL A 89 -6.00 6.51 11.50
N ASP A 90 -5.54 6.75 10.27
CA ASP A 90 -4.44 7.67 10.04
C ASP A 90 -4.90 9.12 10.28
N ALA A 91 -4.00 9.98 10.77
CA ALA A 91 -4.31 11.30 11.29
C ALA A 91 -4.81 12.34 10.26
N ASP A 92 -4.90 11.94 9.00
CA ASP A 92 -5.42 12.73 7.87
C ASP A 92 -6.65 12.12 7.19
N ASP A 93 -7.13 10.96 7.67
CA ASP A 93 -8.28 10.25 7.14
C ASP A 93 -9.54 10.45 7.99
N LYS A 94 -10.70 9.95 7.50
CA LYS A 94 -11.98 10.00 8.23
C LYS A 94 -12.74 8.69 8.14
N ILE A 95 -13.57 8.44 9.14
CA ILE A 95 -14.53 7.34 9.13
C ILE A 95 -15.97 7.86 9.21
N ALA A 96 -16.92 7.10 8.66
CA ALA A 96 -18.32 7.35 8.91
C ALA A 96 -18.70 6.94 10.33
N ASP A 97 -19.68 7.61 10.90
CA ASP A 97 -20.17 7.43 12.26
C ASP A 97 -20.64 6.00 12.57
N THR A 98 -21.17 5.28 11.58
CA THR A 98 -21.67 3.90 11.71
C THR A 98 -20.63 2.82 11.44
N PHE A 99 -19.38 3.16 11.07
CA PHE A 99 -18.39 2.16 10.68
C PHE A 99 -18.05 1.20 11.82
N ILE A 100 -17.77 1.72 13.01
CA ILE A 100 -17.40 0.90 14.17
C ILE A 100 -18.53 -0.07 14.53
N GLU A 101 -19.76 0.42 14.59
CA GLU A 101 -20.94 -0.40 14.96
C GLU A 101 -21.12 -1.58 13.99
N LYS A 102 -21.11 -1.32 12.69
CA LYS A 102 -21.28 -2.35 11.66
C LYS A 102 -20.09 -3.33 11.63
N ALA A 103 -18.88 -2.83 11.86
CA ALA A 103 -17.69 -3.68 11.87
C ALA A 103 -17.67 -4.61 13.09
N VAL A 104 -18.08 -4.13 14.28
CA VAL A 104 -18.21 -4.95 15.50
C VAL A 104 -19.31 -6.00 15.31
N GLU A 105 -20.47 -5.64 14.77
CA GLU A 105 -21.55 -6.59 14.50
C GLU A 105 -21.04 -7.77 13.65
N VAL A 106 -20.33 -7.52 12.60
CA VAL A 106 -19.82 -8.55 11.69
C VAL A 106 -18.77 -9.43 12.36
N ILE A 107 -17.80 -8.84 13.07
CA ILE A 107 -16.69 -9.61 13.67
C ILE A 107 -17.14 -10.43 14.89
N GLU A 108 -18.20 -10.01 15.57
CA GLU A 108 -18.82 -10.77 16.67
C GLU A 108 -19.66 -11.94 16.14
N HIS A 109 -20.26 -11.80 14.94
CA HIS A 109 -21.12 -12.82 14.37
C HIS A 109 -20.38 -14.05 13.85
N ASP A 110 -19.14 -13.85 13.34
CA ASP A 110 -18.35 -14.94 12.75
C ASP A 110 -16.87 -14.88 13.24
N ASN A 111 -16.51 -15.85 14.05
CA ASN A 111 -15.15 -15.98 14.58
C ASN A 111 -14.07 -16.28 13.52
N ASN A 112 -14.49 -16.72 12.32
CA ASN A 112 -13.57 -16.90 11.19
C ASN A 112 -13.19 -15.57 10.53
N ILE A 113 -13.98 -14.52 10.73
CA ILE A 113 -13.63 -13.17 10.29
C ILE A 113 -12.61 -12.57 11.26
N ARG A 114 -11.40 -12.31 10.76
CA ARG A 114 -10.33 -11.71 11.56
C ARG A 114 -10.25 -10.21 11.42
N VAL A 115 -10.56 -9.72 10.23
CA VAL A 115 -10.43 -8.32 9.89
C VAL A 115 -11.68 -7.87 9.16
N VAL A 116 -12.25 -6.74 9.57
CA VAL A 116 -13.40 -6.11 8.91
C VAL A 116 -13.00 -4.74 8.40
N GLY A 117 -13.10 -4.54 7.10
CA GLY A 117 -12.98 -3.25 6.45
C GLY A 117 -14.27 -2.85 5.75
N CYS A 118 -14.21 -1.81 4.94
CA CYS A 118 -15.35 -1.30 4.18
C CYS A 118 -14.95 -0.84 2.79
N ARG A 119 -15.92 -0.39 1.99
CA ARG A 119 -15.62 0.37 0.78
C ARG A 119 -15.07 1.74 1.15
N CYS A 120 -14.19 2.26 0.29
CA CYS A 120 -13.42 3.44 0.57
C CYS A 120 -13.68 4.53 -0.46
N TRP A 121 -13.74 5.78 -0.02
CA TRP A 121 -13.79 6.96 -0.87
C TRP A 121 -12.49 7.74 -0.76
N MET A 122 -11.86 8.07 -1.87
CA MET A 122 -10.72 8.98 -1.90
C MET A 122 -11.22 10.41 -2.00
N PHE A 123 -10.71 11.32 -1.17
CA PHE A 123 -11.08 12.72 -1.15
C PHE A 123 -9.85 13.64 -1.06
N GLY A 124 -10.03 14.93 -1.18
CA GLY A 124 -8.95 15.93 -1.23
C GLY A 124 -8.51 16.23 -2.66
N ALA A 125 -7.31 15.86 -3.09
CA ALA A 125 -6.85 16.08 -4.46
C ALA A 125 -7.53 15.17 -5.50
N VAL A 126 -8.26 14.16 -5.06
CA VAL A 126 -9.04 13.24 -5.88
C VAL A 126 -10.38 13.05 -5.20
N ASP A 127 -11.45 12.91 -5.98
CA ASP A 127 -12.82 12.69 -5.48
C ASP A 127 -13.45 11.53 -6.23
N LYS A 128 -13.24 10.30 -5.72
CA LYS A 128 -13.77 9.06 -6.31
C LYS A 128 -13.67 7.87 -5.38
N GLU A 129 -14.47 6.84 -5.64
CA GLU A 129 -14.34 5.57 -4.95
C GLU A 129 -12.97 4.92 -5.20
N TRP A 130 -12.34 4.43 -4.14
CA TRP A 130 -11.18 3.55 -4.24
C TRP A 130 -11.64 2.11 -4.44
N LYS A 131 -11.77 1.70 -5.69
CA LYS A 131 -12.19 0.34 -6.05
C LYS A 131 -11.11 -0.68 -5.71
N LEU A 132 -11.31 -1.39 -4.64
CA LEU A 132 -10.48 -2.52 -4.22
C LEU A 132 -11.10 -3.83 -4.75
N PRO A 133 -10.29 -4.81 -5.17
CA PRO A 133 -10.79 -6.11 -5.60
C PRO A 133 -11.36 -6.90 -4.43
N ASP A 134 -12.13 -7.94 -4.73
CA ASP A 134 -12.60 -8.87 -3.71
C ASP A 134 -11.45 -9.62 -3.07
N PHE A 135 -11.64 -9.96 -1.79
CA PHE A 135 -10.60 -10.62 -1.01
C PHE A 135 -10.35 -12.04 -1.50
N SER A 136 -9.08 -12.38 -1.61
CA SER A 136 -8.59 -13.74 -1.59
C SER A 136 -7.18 -13.77 -1.02
N HIS A 137 -6.83 -14.83 -0.31
CA HIS A 137 -5.48 -15.00 0.22
C HIS A 137 -4.41 -14.97 -0.89
N SER A 138 -4.68 -15.54 -2.06
CA SER A 138 -3.75 -15.50 -3.19
C SER A 138 -3.56 -14.10 -3.77
N LEU A 139 -4.58 -13.25 -3.70
CA LEU A 139 -4.47 -11.87 -4.13
C LEU A 139 -3.75 -11.01 -3.08
N LEU A 140 -4.06 -11.20 -1.78
CA LEU A 140 -3.34 -10.56 -0.69
C LEU A 140 -1.85 -10.93 -0.72
N ALA A 141 -1.52 -12.20 -0.97
CA ALA A 141 -0.13 -12.64 -1.13
C ALA A 141 0.65 -11.91 -2.25
N ARG A 142 -0.03 -11.25 -3.19
CA ARG A 142 0.59 -10.52 -4.31
C ARG A 142 0.60 -9.01 -4.18
N LYS A 143 -0.37 -8.46 -3.48
CA LYS A 143 -0.51 -7.01 -3.30
C LYS A 143 -1.41 -6.70 -2.11
N ASN A 144 -1.16 -5.58 -1.47
CA ASN A 144 -2.10 -5.09 -0.48
C ASN A 144 -3.45 -4.75 -1.13
N MET A 145 -4.53 -5.17 -0.47
CA MET A 145 -5.91 -4.94 -0.86
C MET A 145 -6.81 -4.62 0.33
N ILE A 146 -6.26 -4.58 1.52
CA ILE A 146 -6.94 -4.20 2.75
C ILE A 146 -6.40 -2.82 3.15
N PRO A 147 -7.24 -1.80 3.32
CA PRO A 147 -6.82 -0.50 3.83
C PRO A 147 -6.20 -0.62 5.22
N ALA A 148 -5.35 0.33 5.60
CA ALA A 148 -4.80 0.39 6.95
C ALA A 148 -5.91 0.50 7.99
N THR A 149 -6.99 1.24 7.66
CA THR A 149 -8.18 1.41 8.51
C THR A 149 -9.12 0.21 8.34
N ALA A 150 -8.95 -0.78 9.20
CA ALA A 150 -9.81 -1.95 9.32
C ALA A 150 -9.83 -2.45 10.76
N LEU A 151 -10.98 -2.96 11.22
CA LEU A 151 -11.19 -3.45 12.60
C LEU A 151 -10.67 -4.87 12.75
N TYR A 152 -9.98 -5.16 13.87
CA TYR A 152 -9.51 -6.50 14.23
C TYR A 152 -9.44 -6.68 15.74
N ARG A 153 -9.29 -7.94 16.21
CA ARG A 153 -9.15 -8.25 17.64
C ARG A 153 -7.75 -7.90 18.13
N LYS A 154 -7.64 -7.22 19.29
CA LYS A 154 -6.34 -6.95 19.93
C LYS A 154 -5.55 -8.24 20.19
N ALA A 155 -6.23 -9.30 20.64
CA ALA A 155 -5.62 -10.61 20.86
C ALA A 155 -4.95 -11.19 19.58
N ASP A 156 -5.51 -10.93 18.40
CA ASP A 156 -4.90 -11.37 17.15
C ASP A 156 -3.65 -10.54 16.80
N TRP A 157 -3.63 -9.24 17.12
CA TRP A 157 -2.44 -8.40 17.02
C TRP A 157 -1.31 -8.93 17.93
N GLU A 158 -1.62 -9.32 19.15
CA GLU A 158 -0.64 -9.93 20.07
C GLU A 158 -0.09 -11.24 19.52
N ARG A 159 -0.97 -12.11 19.00
CA ARG A 159 -0.60 -13.43 18.45
C ARG A 159 0.24 -13.33 17.18
N CYS A 160 0.01 -12.35 16.31
CA CYS A 160 0.78 -12.19 15.09
C CYS A 160 2.08 -11.40 15.27
N GLY A 161 2.35 -10.88 16.49
CA GLY A 161 3.57 -10.14 16.82
C GLY A 161 3.52 -8.65 16.49
N GLY A 162 2.34 -8.11 16.14
CA GLY A 162 2.14 -6.69 15.89
C GLY A 162 2.68 -6.18 14.56
N TYR A 163 2.75 -4.86 14.42
CA TYR A 163 3.34 -4.22 13.24
C TYR A 163 4.86 -4.37 13.24
N CYS A 164 5.44 -4.68 12.08
CA CYS A 164 6.89 -4.70 11.91
C CYS A 164 7.47 -3.29 11.99
N GLU A 165 8.43 -3.08 12.88
CA GLU A 165 9.09 -1.78 13.07
C GLU A 165 10.33 -1.60 12.16
N GLU A 166 10.69 -2.62 11.38
CA GLU A 166 11.67 -2.45 10.30
C GLU A 166 11.09 -1.57 9.17
N GLU A 167 11.94 -0.81 8.47
CA GLU A 167 11.50 0.06 7.37
C GLU A 167 11.16 -0.77 6.12
N ILE A 168 9.94 -1.28 6.03
CA ILE A 168 9.47 -2.11 4.91
C ILE A 168 8.58 -1.38 3.89
N TYR A 169 8.24 -0.10 4.10
CA TYR A 169 7.43 0.78 3.23
C TYR A 169 6.02 0.30 2.87
N ARG A 170 5.56 -0.80 3.44
CA ARG A 170 4.22 -1.38 3.28
C ARG A 170 3.88 -2.16 4.53
N GLU A 171 3.98 -1.48 5.65
CA GLU A 171 3.76 -2.02 6.98
C GLU A 171 2.34 -2.57 7.16
N ASP A 172 1.38 -1.95 6.48
CA ASP A 172 -0.01 -2.40 6.44
C ASP A 172 -0.15 -3.74 5.72
N TRP A 173 0.53 -3.92 4.57
CA TRP A 173 0.48 -5.19 3.85
C TRP A 173 1.16 -6.32 4.61
N ASP A 174 2.32 -6.07 5.19
CA ASP A 174 3.03 -7.02 6.04
C ASP A 174 2.16 -7.46 7.22
N PHE A 175 1.54 -6.49 7.90
CA PHE A 175 0.65 -6.76 9.02
C PHE A 175 -0.57 -7.61 8.63
N TRP A 176 -1.21 -7.31 7.50
CA TRP A 176 -2.35 -8.11 7.03
C TRP A 176 -1.94 -9.53 6.64
N LEU A 177 -0.74 -9.73 6.12
CA LEU A 177 -0.20 -11.08 5.89
C LEU A 177 -0.02 -11.81 7.22
N SER A 178 0.61 -11.19 8.23
CA SER A 178 0.78 -11.76 9.57
C SER A 178 -0.57 -12.13 10.21
N MET A 179 -1.57 -11.27 10.09
CA MET A 179 -2.93 -11.54 10.57
C MET A 179 -3.58 -12.75 9.88
N MET A 180 -3.40 -12.89 8.56
CA MET A 180 -3.99 -13.98 7.78
C MET A 180 -3.19 -15.29 7.91
N GLU A 181 -1.97 -15.28 8.43
CA GLU A 181 -1.22 -16.47 8.83
C GLU A 181 -1.85 -17.17 10.04
N LEU A 182 -2.55 -16.44 10.88
CA LEU A 182 -3.36 -17.02 11.98
C LEU A 182 -4.60 -17.79 11.47
N GLY A 183 -4.85 -17.79 10.18
CA GLY A 183 -6.05 -18.33 9.54
C GLY A 183 -7.20 -17.32 9.54
N GLY A 184 -8.39 -17.77 9.08
CA GLY A 184 -9.57 -16.91 8.95
C GLY A 184 -9.59 -16.08 7.68
N THR A 185 -10.43 -15.03 7.65
CA THR A 185 -10.70 -14.25 6.45
C THR A 185 -10.86 -12.76 6.74
N PHE A 186 -10.82 -11.96 5.68
CA PHE A 186 -11.20 -10.55 5.69
C PHE A 186 -12.63 -10.39 5.16
N TYR A 187 -13.44 -9.59 5.84
CA TYR A 187 -14.76 -9.19 5.41
C TYR A 187 -14.79 -7.70 5.03
N ARG A 188 -15.44 -7.36 3.92
CA ARG A 188 -15.61 -5.98 3.48
C ARG A 188 -17.08 -5.59 3.49
N LEU A 189 -17.45 -4.66 4.37
CA LEU A 189 -18.75 -4.01 4.35
C LEU A 189 -19.00 -3.34 2.99
N ASN A 190 -20.21 -3.55 2.44
CA ASN A 190 -20.56 -3.02 1.11
C ASN A 190 -20.98 -1.54 1.13
N GLU A 191 -20.56 -0.80 2.12
CA GLU A 191 -20.84 0.64 2.26
C GLU A 191 -19.54 1.42 2.28
N ILE A 192 -19.61 2.69 1.84
CA ILE A 192 -18.46 3.63 1.92
C ILE A 192 -18.46 4.23 3.32
N LEU A 193 -17.57 3.70 4.18
CA LEU A 193 -17.48 4.09 5.59
C LEU A 193 -16.06 4.55 5.97
N PHE A 194 -15.12 4.54 5.02
CA PHE A 194 -13.77 5.05 5.17
C PHE A 194 -13.47 6.05 4.07
N TYR A 195 -12.95 7.21 4.45
CA TYR A 195 -12.58 8.31 3.58
C TYR A 195 -11.07 8.52 3.66
N TYR A 196 -10.39 8.13 2.58
CA TYR A 196 -8.94 8.21 2.44
C TYR A 196 -8.52 9.52 1.80
N ARG A 197 -7.73 10.33 2.51
CA ARG A 197 -7.28 11.63 2.00
C ARG A 197 -6.15 11.48 1.02
N ILE A 198 -6.32 12.05 -0.17
CA ILE A 198 -5.25 12.20 -1.15
C ILE A 198 -4.71 13.62 -1.04
N ALA A 199 -3.48 13.72 -0.53
CA ALA A 199 -2.80 15.01 -0.50
C ALA A 199 -2.38 15.47 -1.91
N PRO A 200 -2.30 16.79 -2.18
CA PRO A 200 -1.80 17.29 -3.46
C PRO A 200 -0.43 16.73 -3.81
N LEU A 201 -0.13 16.64 -5.13
CA LEU A 201 1.04 15.99 -5.74
C LEU A 201 2.43 16.36 -5.16
N HIS A 202 2.49 17.34 -4.27
CA HIS A 202 3.72 17.82 -3.63
C HIS A 202 3.97 17.27 -2.22
N SER A 203 3.05 16.46 -1.67
CA SER A 203 3.25 15.84 -0.36
C SER A 203 4.29 14.71 -0.41
N THR A 204 5.10 14.60 0.64
CA THR A 204 6.28 13.73 0.72
C THR A 204 5.95 12.23 0.81
N GLY A 205 4.77 11.85 1.30
CA GLY A 205 4.40 10.46 1.57
C GLY A 205 4.30 9.57 0.32
N SER A 206 3.47 9.96 -0.65
CA SER A 206 3.21 9.15 -1.86
C SER A 206 4.43 9.00 -2.78
N ARG A 207 5.34 9.99 -2.81
CA ARG A 207 6.57 9.91 -3.62
C ARG A 207 7.58 8.91 -3.07
N ARG A 208 7.61 8.70 -1.75
CA ARG A 208 8.52 7.74 -1.13
C ARG A 208 8.25 6.30 -1.57
N VAL A 209 6.99 5.90 -1.73
CA VAL A 209 6.62 4.53 -2.14
C VAL A 209 6.94 4.24 -3.60
N LEU A 210 6.93 5.26 -4.48
CA LEU A 210 7.17 5.11 -5.92
C LEU A 210 8.65 5.19 -6.31
N ALA A 211 9.57 5.46 -5.40
CA ALA A 211 10.98 5.59 -5.70
C ALA A 211 11.57 4.30 -6.29
N LYS A 212 12.42 4.48 -7.31
CA LYS A 212 13.09 3.41 -8.04
C LYS A 212 13.91 2.53 -7.06
N GLY A 213 13.64 1.24 -7.02
CA GLY A 213 14.32 0.28 -6.12
C GLY A 213 13.50 -0.18 -4.92
N ARG A 214 12.55 0.61 -4.39
CA ARG A 214 11.76 0.26 -3.20
C ARG A 214 10.87 -0.96 -3.39
N LYS A 215 10.34 -1.17 -4.59
CA LYS A 215 9.57 -2.41 -4.88
C LYS A 215 10.37 -3.68 -4.60
N LYS A 216 11.68 -3.66 -4.85
CA LYS A 216 12.54 -4.80 -4.54
C LYS A 216 12.63 -4.99 -3.03
N ILE A 217 12.89 -3.91 -2.29
CA ILE A 217 12.98 -3.93 -0.81
C ILE A 217 11.69 -4.48 -0.20
N ILE A 218 10.52 -4.00 -0.66
CA ILE A 218 9.21 -4.50 -0.20
C ILE A 218 9.06 -5.99 -0.49
N VAL A 219 9.33 -6.43 -1.73
CA VAL A 219 9.17 -7.83 -2.12
C VAL A 219 10.15 -8.74 -1.37
N ASP A 220 11.39 -8.31 -1.18
CA ASP A 220 12.40 -9.06 -0.42
C ASP A 220 12.00 -9.17 1.07
N ALA A 221 11.48 -8.10 1.67
CA ALA A 221 10.96 -8.12 3.04
C ALA A 221 9.76 -9.07 3.18
N ILE A 222 8.76 -8.96 2.31
CA ILE A 222 7.58 -9.84 2.31
C ILE A 222 7.99 -11.31 2.10
N ASN A 223 8.92 -11.60 1.19
CA ASN A 223 9.42 -12.97 0.98
C ASN A 223 10.14 -13.54 2.21
N ARG A 224 10.89 -12.70 2.92
CA ARG A 224 11.61 -13.10 4.13
C ARG A 224 10.66 -13.37 5.29
N ARG A 225 9.65 -12.51 5.45
CA ARG A 225 8.75 -12.54 6.61
C ARG A 225 7.61 -13.55 6.48
N HIS A 226 7.12 -13.79 5.25
CA HIS A 226 5.92 -14.60 4.98
C HIS A 226 6.17 -15.78 4.03
N PRO A 227 7.26 -16.57 4.18
CA PRO A 227 7.61 -17.61 3.21
C PRO A 227 6.56 -18.73 3.11
N GLU A 228 5.96 -19.11 4.24
CA GLU A 228 4.97 -20.20 4.27
C GLU A 228 3.62 -19.74 3.71
N TYR A 229 3.20 -18.49 3.99
CA TYR A 229 2.00 -17.91 3.39
C TYR A 229 2.12 -17.83 1.87
N LEU A 230 3.25 -17.32 1.38
CA LEU A 230 3.52 -17.23 -0.06
C LEU A 230 3.60 -18.61 -0.71
N LYS A 231 4.22 -19.59 -0.05
CA LYS A 231 4.27 -20.97 -0.52
C LYS A 231 2.88 -21.59 -0.60
N LYS A 232 2.03 -21.37 0.43
CA LYS A 232 0.66 -21.89 0.49
C LYS A 232 -0.21 -21.30 -0.63
N TYR A 233 -0.19 -19.99 -0.83
CA TYR A 233 -1.15 -19.31 -1.71
C TYR A 233 -0.60 -18.97 -3.10
N LEU A 234 0.72 -18.92 -3.29
CA LEU A 234 1.36 -18.66 -4.60
C LEU A 234 2.20 -19.81 -5.11
N GLY A 235 2.44 -20.86 -4.28
CA GLY A 235 3.34 -21.95 -4.61
C GLY A 235 4.83 -21.57 -4.56
N GLY A 236 5.18 -20.44 -3.93
CA GLY A 236 6.56 -19.98 -3.74
C GLY A 236 6.66 -18.46 -3.61
N PRO A 237 7.89 -17.90 -3.55
CA PRO A 237 8.11 -16.49 -3.30
C PRO A 237 7.54 -15.60 -4.38
N LEU A 238 7.26 -14.35 -4.02
CA LEU A 238 6.96 -13.27 -4.96
C LEU A 238 8.20 -12.98 -5.82
N HIS A 239 7.99 -12.81 -7.12
CA HIS A 239 9.06 -12.43 -8.03
C HIS A 239 8.97 -10.95 -8.37
N TYR A 240 10.11 -10.27 -8.24
CA TYR A 240 10.30 -8.93 -8.71
C TYR A 240 11.28 -8.91 -9.87
N HIS A 241 10.78 -9.06 -11.10
CA HIS A 241 11.53 -8.77 -12.32
C HIS A 241 10.69 -7.93 -13.29
N ARG A 242 11.23 -6.83 -13.68
CA ARG A 242 10.74 -5.64 -14.41
C ARG A 242 9.52 -5.77 -15.33
N SER A 243 9.38 -6.80 -16.13
CA SER A 243 8.21 -7.03 -17.00
C SER A 243 7.62 -8.42 -16.87
N TRP A 244 8.41 -9.39 -16.45
CA TRP A 244 8.02 -10.80 -16.33
C TRP A 244 7.29 -11.11 -15.02
N SER A 245 7.55 -10.35 -13.95
CA SER A 245 6.90 -10.59 -12.66
C SER A 245 5.39 -10.40 -12.71
N ARG A 246 4.88 -9.47 -13.51
CA ARG A 246 3.43 -9.29 -13.71
C ARG A 246 2.81 -10.51 -14.38
N ILE A 247 3.50 -11.07 -15.37
CA ILE A 247 3.06 -12.24 -16.11
C ILE A 247 3.15 -13.49 -15.23
N ILE A 248 4.28 -13.72 -14.58
CA ILE A 248 4.49 -14.88 -13.70
C ILE A 248 3.53 -14.85 -12.50
N ASN A 249 3.37 -13.70 -11.85
CA ASN A 249 2.47 -13.56 -10.73
C ASN A 249 0.99 -13.63 -11.15
N PHE A 250 0.66 -13.17 -12.35
CA PHE A 250 -0.68 -13.29 -12.94
C PHE A 250 -1.03 -14.76 -13.23
N PHE A 251 -0.17 -15.51 -13.92
CA PHE A 251 -0.44 -16.92 -14.25
C PHE A 251 -0.44 -17.83 -13.03
N ARG A 252 0.28 -17.49 -11.96
CA ARG A 252 0.21 -18.24 -10.69
C ARG A 252 -1.15 -18.11 -10.01
N SER A 253 -1.85 -16.99 -10.21
CA SER A 253 -3.12 -16.72 -9.55
C SER A 253 -4.34 -17.25 -10.28
N GLU A 254 -4.36 -17.23 -11.61
CA GLU A 254 -5.49 -17.74 -12.39
C GLU A 254 -5.70 -19.25 -12.18
N LYS A 255 -4.64 -19.98 -11.78
CA LYS A 255 -4.72 -21.41 -11.49
C LYS A 255 -5.26 -21.74 -10.09
N GLN A 256 -5.43 -20.74 -9.20
CA GLN A 256 -5.95 -20.94 -7.83
C GLN A 256 -7.35 -20.39 -7.62
N VAL A 257 -7.96 -19.71 -8.60
CA VAL A 257 -9.37 -19.33 -8.57
C VAL A 257 -10.19 -20.51 -9.13
N GLY A 258 -10.11 -21.64 -8.45
CA GLY A 258 -11.16 -22.66 -8.51
C GLY A 258 -12.31 -22.16 -7.63
N ASN A 259 -13.54 -22.36 -8.07
CA ASN A 259 -14.73 -22.03 -7.30
C ASN A 259 -14.65 -22.62 -5.89
N TYR A 260 -15.24 -21.93 -4.92
CA TYR A 260 -15.29 -22.31 -3.50
C TYR A 260 -15.77 -23.75 -3.25
N SER A 261 -16.46 -24.36 -4.23
CA SER A 261 -16.89 -25.76 -4.24
C SER A 261 -15.78 -26.79 -4.48
N ASP A 262 -14.58 -26.39 -4.92
CA ASP A 262 -13.49 -27.32 -5.23
C ASP A 262 -12.55 -27.60 -4.05
N TRP A 263 -12.79 -27.02 -2.89
CA TRP A 263 -11.99 -27.23 -1.67
C TRP A 263 -12.15 -28.62 -1.06
N GLU A 264 -13.24 -29.30 -1.37
CA GLU A 264 -13.49 -30.66 -0.87
C GLU A 264 -12.75 -31.75 -1.68
N LYS A 265 -12.12 -31.39 -2.81
CA LYS A 265 -11.40 -32.33 -3.67
C LYS A 265 -9.90 -32.05 -3.70
N GLY A 266 -9.21 -32.23 -2.57
CA GLY A 266 -7.76 -31.99 -2.41
C GLY A 266 -6.84 -32.73 -3.37
N GLU A 267 -7.32 -33.74 -4.09
CA GLU A 267 -6.54 -34.58 -5.01
C GLU A 267 -6.24 -33.90 -6.36
N ILE A 268 -7.13 -33.04 -6.86
CA ILE A 268 -6.97 -32.39 -8.18
C ILE A 268 -5.85 -31.33 -8.15
N ILE A 269 -5.63 -30.69 -7.02
CA ILE A 269 -4.57 -29.66 -6.85
C ILE A 269 -3.19 -30.31 -6.87
N TYR A 270 -3.04 -31.53 -6.34
CA TYR A 270 -1.77 -32.25 -6.27
C TYR A 270 -1.31 -32.75 -7.66
N ALA A 271 -2.22 -33.22 -8.49
CA ALA A 271 -1.94 -33.68 -9.86
C ALA A 271 -1.48 -32.54 -10.77
N LYS A 272 -2.12 -31.35 -10.69
CA LYS A 272 -1.72 -30.14 -11.44
C LYS A 272 -0.35 -29.58 -11.00
N ARG A 273 0.00 -29.69 -9.71
CA ARG A 273 1.33 -29.29 -9.17
C ARG A 273 2.48 -30.13 -9.75
N ASN A 274 2.28 -31.41 -9.91
CA ASN A 274 3.33 -32.30 -10.43
C ASN A 274 3.56 -32.06 -11.93
N THR A 275 2.53 -31.74 -12.69
CA THR A 275 2.65 -31.38 -14.12
C THR A 275 3.41 -30.06 -14.30
N LEU A 276 3.19 -29.08 -13.43
CA LEU A 276 3.91 -27.79 -13.47
C LEU A 276 5.38 -27.93 -13.03
N ARG A 277 5.65 -28.78 -12.02
CA ARG A 277 7.05 -29.09 -11.61
C ARG A 277 7.81 -29.82 -12.72
N ARG A 278 7.17 -30.76 -13.42
CA ARG A 278 7.77 -31.43 -14.60
C ARG A 278 8.00 -30.42 -15.74
N TYR A 279 7.03 -29.56 -16.02
CA TYR A 279 7.16 -28.51 -17.04
C TYR A 279 8.27 -27.50 -16.71
N ASN A 280 8.34 -27.01 -15.46
CA ASN A 280 9.39 -26.08 -15.03
C ASN A 280 10.80 -26.75 -15.02
N ARG A 281 10.91 -28.03 -14.74
CA ARG A 281 12.15 -28.79 -14.84
C ARG A 281 12.59 -28.94 -16.30
N GLN A 282 11.67 -29.28 -17.19
CA GLN A 282 11.90 -29.42 -18.61
C GLN A 282 12.26 -28.11 -19.31
N VAL A 283 11.69 -26.98 -18.82
CA VAL A 283 11.99 -25.62 -19.31
C VAL A 283 13.34 -25.10 -18.82
N SER A 284 13.81 -25.53 -17.62
CA SER A 284 15.14 -25.17 -17.12
C SER A 284 16.28 -25.90 -17.82
N GLU A 285 16.00 -27.07 -18.43
CA GLU A 285 16.98 -27.91 -19.11
C GLU A 285 17.16 -27.52 -20.60
N ASN A 286 16.24 -26.74 -21.20
CA ASN A 286 16.29 -26.44 -22.65
C ASN A 286 16.17 -24.94 -22.98
N ARG A 287 17.30 -24.23 -22.96
CA ARG A 287 17.39 -22.81 -23.40
C ARG A 287 16.85 -22.54 -24.81
N ARG A 288 16.75 -23.58 -25.69
CA ARG A 288 16.19 -23.46 -27.05
C ARG A 288 14.66 -23.31 -27.04
N ASP A 289 13.96 -23.92 -26.09
CA ASP A 289 12.50 -23.85 -26.00
C ASP A 289 12.01 -22.50 -25.46
N TYR A 290 12.83 -21.79 -24.66
CA TYR A 290 12.53 -20.40 -24.26
C TYR A 290 12.43 -19.45 -25.44
N ARG A 291 13.29 -19.57 -26.45
CA ARG A 291 13.19 -18.75 -27.68
C ARG A 291 11.93 -19.06 -28.48
N ARG A 292 11.56 -20.36 -28.59
CA ARG A 292 10.34 -20.79 -29.30
C ARG A 292 9.07 -20.32 -28.58
N LEU A 293 9.02 -20.40 -27.26
CA LEU A 293 7.89 -19.92 -26.47
C LEU A 293 7.76 -18.38 -26.57
N TYR A 294 8.86 -17.68 -26.50
CA TYR A 294 8.90 -16.22 -26.67
C TYR A 294 8.37 -15.80 -28.05
N GLU A 295 8.78 -16.47 -29.11
CA GLU A 295 8.27 -16.19 -30.46
C GLU A 295 6.78 -16.53 -30.60
N LYS A 296 6.29 -17.62 -30.02
CA LYS A 296 4.86 -17.96 -30.00
C LYS A 296 4.02 -16.91 -29.25
N ILE A 297 4.48 -16.43 -28.12
CA ILE A 297 3.84 -15.37 -27.36
C ILE A 297 3.86 -14.06 -28.14
N ARG A 298 4.98 -13.72 -28.78
CA ARG A 298 5.14 -12.52 -29.63
C ARG A 298 4.20 -12.55 -30.84
N ILE A 299 4.04 -13.72 -31.48
CA ILE A 299 3.12 -13.94 -32.59
C ILE A 299 1.65 -13.84 -32.12
N TYR A 300 1.30 -14.42 -30.97
CA TYR A 300 -0.02 -14.30 -30.36
C TYR A 300 -0.40 -12.84 -30.11
N TRP A 301 0.49 -12.05 -29.50
CA TRP A 301 0.26 -10.64 -29.23
C TRP A 301 0.15 -9.79 -30.50
N ARG A 302 0.96 -10.09 -31.52
CA ARG A 302 0.83 -9.44 -32.85
C ARG A 302 -0.50 -9.75 -33.52
N ARG A 303 -1.02 -10.98 -33.40
CA ARG A 303 -2.33 -11.36 -33.96
C ARG A 303 -3.50 -10.74 -33.18
N LYS A 304 -3.42 -10.65 -31.88
CA LYS A 304 -4.52 -10.19 -31.01
C LYS A 304 -4.66 -8.66 -30.96
N TYR A 305 -3.57 -7.91 -31.09
CA TYR A 305 -3.55 -6.45 -30.86
C TYR A 305 -3.04 -5.61 -32.03
N GLY A 306 -2.85 -6.17 -33.21
CA GLY A 306 -2.52 -5.45 -34.43
C GLY A 306 -1.07 -4.88 -34.47
N ARG A 307 -0.59 -4.59 -35.66
CA ARG A 307 0.68 -3.92 -35.88
C ARG A 307 0.54 -2.44 -35.50
N SER A 308 0.99 -2.02 -34.33
CA SER A 308 1.26 -0.61 -34.11
C SER A 308 2.60 -0.42 -33.40
N HIS A 309 3.38 0.44 -34.03
CA HIS A 309 4.62 1.07 -33.57
C HIS A 309 5.93 0.32 -33.78
N ASN A 310 6.37 0.42 -35.03
CA ASN A 310 7.77 0.28 -35.37
C ASN A 310 8.54 1.52 -34.89
N ARG A 311 9.59 1.33 -34.08
CA ARG A 311 10.44 2.39 -33.48
C ARG A 311 11.17 3.29 -34.53
N ARG A 312 10.93 3.12 -35.84
CA ARG A 312 11.57 3.93 -36.92
C ARG A 312 10.75 5.15 -37.32
N ASP A 313 9.47 5.25 -36.96
CA ASP A 313 8.63 6.37 -37.42
C ASP A 313 8.71 7.61 -36.51
N PHE A 314 9.33 7.51 -35.35
CA PHE A 314 9.53 8.65 -34.44
C PHE A 314 10.68 9.60 -34.84
N LYS A 315 11.50 9.21 -35.82
CA LYS A 315 12.60 10.07 -36.34
C LYS A 315 12.24 10.83 -37.64
N LYS A 316 11.11 10.54 -38.28
CA LYS A 316 10.70 11.20 -39.53
C LYS A 316 9.68 12.33 -39.40
N GLN A 317 9.08 12.53 -38.21
CA GLN A 317 8.11 13.63 -38.02
C GLN A 317 8.71 14.93 -37.44
N LYS A 318 10.04 15.02 -37.28
CA LYS A 318 10.72 16.28 -36.88
C LYS A 318 11.54 16.90 -38.01
N GLY A 319 11.23 16.63 -39.28
CA GLY A 319 11.92 17.24 -40.40
C GLY A 319 10.97 17.38 -41.57
N GLY A 320 10.24 18.49 -41.65
CA GLY A 320 9.45 18.78 -42.85
C GLY A 320 8.43 19.90 -42.63
N SER A 321 8.86 21.11 -42.69
CA SER A 321 8.21 22.28 -43.26
C SER A 321 9.21 23.42 -43.16
N GLY A 322 9.71 23.94 -44.17
CA GLY A 322 9.35 24.60 -45.34
C GLY A 322 10.29 25.76 -45.48
N GLY A 323 10.94 25.88 -46.46
CA GLY A 323 11.67 26.54 -47.42
C GLY A 323 11.67 28.08 -47.39
N HIS A 324 12.63 28.55 -48.13
CA HIS A 324 12.98 29.87 -48.70
C HIS A 324 13.95 30.70 -47.87
N ASP A 325 15.21 30.63 -48.26
CA ASP A 325 15.99 31.39 -49.22
C ASP A 325 16.37 32.81 -48.73
N ARG A 326 17.63 33.05 -48.77
CA ARG A 326 18.45 34.18 -49.11
C ARG A 326 19.62 34.40 -48.14
N GLY A 327 20.76 34.19 -48.76
CA GLY A 327 22.08 34.34 -48.19
C GLY A 327 22.43 35.74 -47.70
N ARG A 328 23.44 35.73 -46.88
CA ARG A 328 24.61 36.62 -46.94
C ARG A 328 25.65 36.19 -45.90
N SER A 329 26.83 36.01 -46.41
CA SER A 329 28.11 35.95 -45.74
C SER A 329 28.34 37.13 -44.78
N PHE A 330 29.01 36.91 -43.63
CA PHE A 330 30.17 37.72 -43.22
C PHE A 330 30.85 37.12 -41.98
N SER A 331 32.07 36.88 -42.13
CA SER A 331 33.33 36.89 -41.37
C SER A 331 33.32 36.94 -39.86
N LYS A 332 34.26 36.10 -39.37
CA LYS A 332 35.12 36.15 -38.19
C LYS A 332 35.19 37.50 -37.43
N GLN A 333 35.16 37.46 -36.10
CA GLN A 333 36.27 37.99 -35.31
C GLN A 333 36.29 37.46 -33.89
N GLN A 334 37.50 37.21 -33.44
CA GLN A 334 37.97 36.82 -32.09
C GLN A 334 37.82 37.99 -31.12
N GLY A 335 37.70 37.69 -29.82
CA GLY A 335 37.82 38.70 -28.78
C GLY A 335 37.85 38.08 -27.37
N THR A 336 39.03 37.72 -26.91
CA THR A 336 39.45 37.43 -25.55
C THR A 336 39.39 38.66 -24.64
N ARG A 337 39.08 38.47 -23.34
CA ARG A 337 39.49 39.20 -22.11
C ARG A 337 38.40 38.94 -21.08
N GLY A 338 38.58 38.41 -19.89
CA GLY A 338 39.65 38.51 -18.92
C GLY A 338 39.37 39.65 -17.91
N PHE A 339 39.07 39.30 -16.67
CA PHE A 339 39.25 40.08 -15.43
C PHE A 339 38.22 39.61 -14.41
N SER A 340 38.59 38.88 -13.35
CA SER A 340 39.32 39.23 -12.13
C SER A 340 38.44 39.76 -10.99
N LEU A 341 38.31 38.92 -9.98
CA LEU A 341 38.26 39.15 -8.53
C LEU A 341 37.90 40.54 -7.97
N ARG A 342 37.00 40.61 -7.02
CA ARG A 342 37.25 41.18 -5.70
C ARG A 342 36.27 40.72 -4.62
N HIS A 343 36.84 40.24 -3.54
CA HIS A 343 36.30 40.14 -2.16
C HIS A 343 35.81 41.50 -1.63
N ARG A 344 34.79 41.50 -0.81
CA ARG A 344 34.76 42.29 0.42
C ARG A 344 33.83 41.69 1.45
N ASN A 345 34.39 41.28 2.53
CA ASN A 345 33.81 41.21 3.87
C ASN A 345 33.25 42.59 4.24
N ASP A 346 32.15 42.66 4.95
CA ASP A 346 32.14 43.37 6.23
C ASP A 346 30.94 42.96 7.12
N ARG A 347 31.25 42.97 8.36
CA ARG A 347 30.53 42.57 9.58
C ARG A 347 29.58 43.67 10.06
N ARG A 348 28.69 43.24 10.99
CA ARG A 348 28.01 43.97 12.10
C ARG A 348 26.75 44.73 11.66
N GLN A 349 25.59 44.40 12.22
CA GLN A 349 25.18 44.37 13.65
C GLN A 349 24.09 43.28 13.81
#